data_245dd80e848d51baef6db92cc75e1719
#
_entry.id   245dd80e848d51baef6db92cc75e1719
#
_cell.length_a   1.000
_cell.length_b   1.000
_cell.length_c   1.000
_cell.angle_alpha   90.00
_cell.angle_beta   90.00
_cell.angle_gamma   90.00
#
_symmetry.space_group_name_H-M   'P 1'
#
loop_
_entity.id
_entity.type
_entity.pdbx_description
1 polymer ?
#
loop_
_entity_poly.entity_id
_entity_poly.type
_entity_poly.pdbx_seq_one_letter_code
_entity_poly.pdbx_strand_id
1 'polypeptide(L)'
;DLEAAFDTVKRLGTNNFSDDGVFIEKFIARARHIEVQVFADGHGNALAIGERDCSSQRRNQKVVEECPAPRLTDAVRTTLHQTAEELLASVNYRNAGTVEFIYDADTDDFYFLEVNTRLQVEHGVTEEVYGVDLVEWMIQLAAGEQLELTQKRAGLKAIGHAIQVRLYAEDPHHDFQPCAGLLIDVDFPQRDGVRIDHWIEAGIEVPPYFDPMLAKVIVHDKDRDSALEKLRQTLDNTRLYGSETNLDYLRALTRDSVLADALVTTRYLNDFEFLPTRIDVVQGGTQTTIQDYPARMGHWDVGVPTSGPFDSYSFRLANRLLQNDECAAGLEITVLGPTL
;
A
#
# COMPACT_ATOMS: atom_id res chain seq x y z
N ASP A 1 10.61 -16.01 29.52
CA ASP A 1 9.91 -16.76 30.56
C ASP A 1 8.40 -16.63 30.36
N LEU A 2 7.70 -17.78 30.20
CA LEU A 2 6.27 -17.83 29.89
C LEU A 2 5.42 -17.25 31.06
N GLU A 3 5.79 -17.54 32.29
CA GLU A 3 5.06 -17.08 33.48
C GLU A 3 5.08 -15.54 33.58
N ALA A 4 6.26 -14.94 33.42
CA ALA A 4 6.40 -13.48 33.44
C ALA A 4 5.65 -12.79 32.30
N ALA A 5 5.64 -13.39 31.10
CA ALA A 5 4.87 -12.89 29.96
C ALA A 5 3.36 -12.98 30.22
N PHE A 6 2.89 -14.11 30.76
CA PHE A 6 1.49 -14.34 31.12
C PHE A 6 1.00 -13.31 32.14
N ASP A 7 1.75 -13.09 33.25
CA ASP A 7 1.41 -12.09 34.26
C ASP A 7 1.40 -10.66 33.68
N THR A 8 2.30 -10.37 32.76
CA THR A 8 2.35 -9.06 32.13
C THR A 8 1.11 -8.82 31.26
N VAL A 9 0.72 -9.79 30.40
CA VAL A 9 -0.46 -9.69 29.55
C VAL A 9 -1.74 -9.61 30.39
N LYS A 10 -1.85 -10.42 31.46
CA LYS A 10 -2.97 -10.38 32.37
C LYS A 10 -3.15 -9.00 33.01
N ARG A 11 -2.06 -8.40 33.50
CA ARG A 11 -2.06 -7.04 34.04
C ARG A 11 -2.49 -5.99 33.02
N LEU A 12 -2.00 -6.10 31.76
CA LEU A 12 -2.39 -5.21 30.66
C LEU A 12 -3.88 -5.35 30.33
N GLY A 13 -4.40 -6.58 30.28
CA GLY A 13 -5.81 -6.87 30.08
C GLY A 13 -6.68 -6.20 31.17
N THR A 14 -6.33 -6.40 32.41
CA THR A 14 -7.04 -5.79 33.56
C THR A 14 -7.04 -4.26 33.46
N ASN A 15 -5.88 -3.65 33.16
CA ASN A 15 -5.74 -2.20 33.18
C ASN A 15 -6.45 -1.51 32.00
N ASN A 16 -6.47 -2.15 30.82
CA ASN A 16 -6.99 -1.52 29.60
C ASN A 16 -8.42 -1.94 29.26
N PHE A 17 -8.81 -3.16 29.64
CA PHE A 17 -10.10 -3.75 29.25
C PHE A 17 -10.96 -4.18 30.43
N SER A 18 -10.47 -4.03 31.69
CA SER A 18 -11.14 -4.51 32.90
C SER A 18 -11.44 -6.01 32.91
N ASP A 19 -10.64 -6.78 32.14
CA ASP A 19 -10.73 -8.23 31.98
C ASP A 19 -9.32 -8.81 32.11
N ASP A 20 -9.17 -9.88 32.91
CA ASP A 20 -7.90 -10.56 33.12
C ASP A 20 -7.80 -11.91 32.36
N GLY A 21 -8.78 -12.20 31.52
CA GLY A 21 -8.80 -13.41 30.71
C GLY A 21 -7.63 -13.42 29.71
N VAL A 22 -6.83 -14.49 29.73
CA VAL A 22 -5.69 -14.71 28.85
C VAL A 22 -5.74 -16.13 28.33
N PHE A 23 -5.49 -16.31 27.05
CA PHE A 23 -5.32 -17.62 26.43
C PHE A 23 -4.00 -17.68 25.66
N ILE A 24 -3.54 -18.87 25.33
CA ILE A 24 -2.30 -19.11 24.61
C ILE A 24 -2.64 -19.64 23.22
N GLU A 25 -2.08 -19.00 22.21
CA GLU A 25 -2.19 -19.43 20.82
C GLU A 25 -0.86 -19.98 20.29
N LYS A 26 -0.94 -20.87 19.29
CA LYS A 26 0.24 -21.34 18.55
C LYS A 26 0.86 -20.16 17.80
N PHE A 27 2.12 -19.91 18.02
CA PHE A 27 2.88 -18.92 17.25
C PHE A 27 3.35 -19.53 15.93
N ILE A 28 3.04 -18.85 14.83
CA ILE A 28 3.49 -19.21 13.50
C ILE A 28 4.66 -18.28 13.11
N ALA A 29 5.85 -18.82 12.98
CA ALA A 29 7.06 -18.05 12.77
C ALA A 29 7.11 -17.38 11.38
N ARG A 30 6.69 -18.10 10.34
CA ARG A 30 6.60 -17.60 8.97
C ARG A 30 5.15 -17.49 8.51
N ALA A 31 4.41 -16.69 9.28
CA ALA A 31 3.01 -16.45 9.03
C ALA A 31 2.80 -15.55 7.79
N ARG A 32 1.87 -15.95 6.93
CA ARG A 32 1.30 -15.08 5.90
C ARG A 32 -0.15 -14.79 6.25
N HIS A 33 -0.59 -13.59 5.93
CA HIS A 33 -1.97 -13.17 6.07
C HIS A 33 -2.67 -13.37 4.73
N ILE A 34 -3.42 -14.45 4.62
CA ILE A 34 -4.20 -14.79 3.43
C ILE A 34 -5.66 -14.57 3.75
N GLU A 35 -6.37 -13.94 2.84
CA GLU A 35 -7.79 -13.64 3.02
C GLU A 35 -8.60 -13.98 1.78
N VAL A 36 -9.83 -14.42 1.97
CA VAL A 36 -10.75 -14.79 0.87
C VAL A 36 -11.88 -13.78 0.78
N GLN A 37 -12.01 -13.13 -0.38
CA GLN A 37 -13.15 -12.29 -0.69
C GLN A 37 -14.37 -13.16 -0.97
N VAL A 38 -15.43 -12.93 -0.22
CA VAL A 38 -16.70 -13.66 -0.38
C VAL A 38 -17.83 -12.66 -0.62
N PHE A 39 -18.81 -13.06 -1.44
CA PHE A 39 -20.09 -12.39 -1.58
C PHE A 39 -21.22 -13.41 -1.30
N ALA A 40 -22.22 -13.00 -0.49
CA ALA A 40 -23.30 -13.90 -0.09
C ALA A 40 -24.66 -13.22 -0.18
N ASP A 41 -25.71 -14.01 -0.42
CA ASP A 41 -27.06 -13.52 -0.72
C ASP A 41 -28.00 -13.42 0.51
N GLY A 42 -27.60 -13.99 1.64
CA GLY A 42 -28.44 -14.07 2.85
C GLY A 42 -29.38 -15.27 2.89
N HIS A 43 -29.28 -16.18 1.94
CA HIS A 43 -30.14 -17.37 1.79
C HIS A 43 -29.35 -18.68 1.82
N GLY A 44 -28.15 -18.65 2.39
CA GLY A 44 -27.27 -19.83 2.48
C GLY A 44 -26.38 -20.03 1.26
N ASN A 45 -26.39 -19.11 0.29
CA ASN A 45 -25.46 -19.17 -0.83
C ASN A 45 -24.32 -18.17 -0.60
N ALA A 46 -23.09 -18.63 -0.72
CA ALA A 46 -21.88 -17.83 -0.66
C ALA A 46 -20.97 -18.16 -1.85
N LEU A 47 -20.24 -17.16 -2.32
CA LEU A 47 -19.35 -17.24 -3.47
C LEU A 47 -17.99 -16.67 -3.09
N ALA A 48 -16.97 -17.52 -3.00
CA ALA A 48 -15.57 -17.07 -2.93
C ALA A 48 -15.16 -16.57 -4.31
N ILE A 49 -14.70 -15.33 -4.37
CA ILE A 49 -14.30 -14.67 -5.62
C ILE A 49 -12.83 -14.91 -5.88
N GLY A 50 -12.00 -14.80 -4.82
CA GLY A 50 -10.58 -15.03 -4.88
C GLY A 50 -9.92 -14.73 -3.55
N GLU A 51 -8.66 -15.11 -3.43
CA GLU A 51 -7.87 -14.83 -2.25
C GLU A 51 -6.84 -13.74 -2.52
N ARG A 52 -6.48 -13.02 -1.45
CA ARG A 52 -5.44 -12.00 -1.43
C ARG A 52 -4.34 -12.37 -0.43
N ASP A 53 -3.13 -11.96 -0.74
CA ASP A 53 -2.04 -11.89 0.22
C ASP A 53 -1.92 -10.47 0.77
N CYS A 54 -2.08 -10.36 2.08
CA CYS A 54 -1.98 -9.10 2.82
C CYS A 54 -0.86 -9.15 3.88
N SER A 55 0.17 -9.97 3.63
CA SER A 55 1.25 -10.21 4.59
C SER A 55 2.18 -9.02 4.76
N SER A 56 2.29 -8.12 3.77
CA SER A 56 3.12 -6.93 3.88
C SER A 56 2.46 -5.91 4.82
N GLN A 57 2.77 -6.01 6.10
CA GLN A 57 2.15 -5.24 7.18
C GLN A 57 3.18 -4.54 8.03
N ARG A 58 2.84 -3.32 8.46
CA ARG A 58 3.58 -2.57 9.47
C ARG A 58 2.66 -2.37 10.68
N ARG A 59 3.06 -2.88 11.84
CA ARG A 59 2.23 -2.81 13.08
C ARG A 59 0.80 -3.31 12.87
N ASN A 60 0.64 -4.43 12.16
CA ASN A 60 -0.63 -5.03 11.76
C ASN A 60 -1.46 -4.17 10.77
N GLN A 61 -0.91 -3.11 10.21
CA GLN A 61 -1.52 -2.31 9.16
C GLN A 61 -1.00 -2.77 7.80
N LYS A 62 -1.90 -3.18 6.92
CA LYS A 62 -1.58 -3.63 5.56
C LYS A 62 -0.97 -2.48 4.75
N VAL A 63 0.09 -2.74 4.00
CA VAL A 63 0.83 -1.76 3.19
C VAL A 63 0.84 -2.15 1.72
N VAL A 64 1.03 -3.45 1.43
CA VAL A 64 0.94 -4.02 0.09
C VAL A 64 0.01 -5.21 0.13
N GLU A 65 -0.92 -5.26 -0.82
CA GLU A 65 -1.85 -6.36 -1.02
C GLU A 65 -1.80 -6.85 -2.46
N GLU A 66 -1.91 -8.15 -2.67
CA GLU A 66 -1.88 -8.72 -4.02
C GLU A 66 -2.90 -9.84 -4.23
N CYS A 67 -3.40 -9.97 -5.44
CA CYS A 67 -4.36 -10.97 -5.88
C CYS A 67 -3.93 -11.51 -7.26
N PRO A 68 -3.96 -12.85 -7.46
CA PRO A 68 -4.13 -13.91 -6.48
C PRO A 68 -2.93 -13.98 -5.51
N ALA A 69 -3.11 -14.58 -4.33
CA ALA A 69 -2.00 -14.78 -3.40
C ALA A 69 -0.92 -15.66 -4.05
N PRO A 70 0.35 -15.18 -4.16
CA PRO A 70 1.41 -15.96 -4.77
C PRO A 70 1.83 -17.15 -3.89
N ARG A 71 2.49 -18.14 -4.50
CA ARG A 71 3.06 -19.31 -3.80
C ARG A 71 2.08 -20.12 -2.94
N LEU A 72 0.77 -20.06 -3.23
CA LEU A 72 -0.20 -21.02 -2.73
C LEU A 72 -0.35 -22.16 -3.71
N THR A 73 -0.40 -23.40 -3.21
CA THR A 73 -0.77 -24.54 -4.06
C THR A 73 -2.25 -24.48 -4.41
N ASP A 74 -2.63 -25.05 -5.56
CA ASP A 74 -4.04 -25.08 -5.97
C ASP A 74 -4.92 -25.85 -4.96
N ALA A 75 -4.37 -26.84 -4.28
CA ALA A 75 -5.07 -27.59 -3.24
C ALA A 75 -5.39 -26.69 -2.03
N VAL A 76 -4.43 -25.95 -1.54
CA VAL A 76 -4.62 -24.98 -0.43
C VAL A 76 -5.62 -23.91 -0.83
N ARG A 77 -5.46 -23.31 -2.02
CA ARG A 77 -6.37 -22.28 -2.55
C ARG A 77 -7.82 -22.80 -2.59
N THR A 78 -8.01 -23.98 -3.14
CA THR A 78 -9.34 -24.59 -3.21
C THR A 78 -9.96 -24.80 -1.83
N THR A 79 -9.17 -25.30 -0.87
CA THR A 79 -9.65 -25.53 0.49
C THR A 79 -9.98 -24.23 1.21
N LEU A 80 -9.16 -23.18 1.05
CA LEU A 80 -9.41 -21.84 1.61
C LEU A 80 -10.75 -21.29 1.08
N HIS A 81 -10.97 -21.34 -0.23
CA HIS A 81 -12.21 -20.86 -0.84
C HIS A 81 -13.43 -21.63 -0.33
N GLN A 82 -13.36 -22.96 -0.30
CA GLN A 82 -14.46 -23.81 0.21
C GLN A 82 -14.75 -23.49 1.69
N THR A 83 -13.72 -23.42 2.52
CA THR A 83 -13.87 -23.11 3.95
C THR A 83 -14.54 -21.75 4.17
N ALA A 84 -14.14 -20.73 3.40
CA ALA A 84 -14.73 -19.40 3.49
C ALA A 84 -16.20 -19.39 3.03
N GLU A 85 -16.54 -20.10 1.96
CA GLU A 85 -17.93 -20.24 1.49
C GLU A 85 -18.81 -20.97 2.51
N GLU A 86 -18.36 -22.13 2.99
CA GLU A 86 -19.10 -22.92 3.98
C GLU A 86 -19.34 -22.14 5.28
N LEU A 87 -18.32 -21.40 5.75
CA LEU A 87 -18.43 -20.58 6.94
C LEU A 87 -19.52 -19.52 6.77
N LEU A 88 -19.48 -18.73 5.70
CA LEU A 88 -20.44 -17.64 5.51
C LEU A 88 -21.85 -18.15 5.12
N ALA A 89 -21.95 -19.27 4.39
CA ALA A 89 -23.22 -19.93 4.12
C ALA A 89 -23.90 -20.44 5.40
N SER A 90 -23.12 -21.00 6.35
CA SER A 90 -23.64 -21.57 7.60
C SER A 90 -24.37 -20.56 8.48
N VAL A 91 -24.01 -19.28 8.37
CA VAL A 91 -24.61 -18.17 9.13
C VAL A 91 -25.60 -17.33 8.31
N ASN A 92 -25.94 -17.77 7.09
CA ASN A 92 -26.77 -17.03 6.14
C ASN A 92 -26.26 -15.59 5.94
N TYR A 93 -24.92 -15.45 5.81
CA TYR A 93 -24.32 -14.15 5.60
C TYR A 93 -24.91 -13.44 4.37
N ARG A 94 -25.00 -12.12 4.43
CA ARG A 94 -25.53 -11.30 3.35
C ARG A 94 -24.60 -10.14 3.07
N ASN A 95 -24.15 -9.97 1.84
CA ASN A 95 -23.30 -8.90 1.33
C ASN A 95 -21.83 -9.33 1.08
N ALA A 96 -20.97 -8.35 0.74
CA ALA A 96 -19.53 -8.58 0.67
C ALA A 96 -18.94 -8.81 2.06
N GLY A 97 -18.06 -9.78 2.17
CA GLY A 97 -17.31 -10.09 3.39
C GLY A 97 -15.96 -10.68 3.05
N THR A 98 -15.07 -10.70 4.01
CA THR A 98 -13.74 -11.29 3.86
C THR A 98 -13.45 -12.22 5.01
N VAL A 99 -13.02 -13.44 4.70
CA VAL A 99 -12.57 -14.42 5.69
C VAL A 99 -11.05 -14.41 5.72
N GLU A 100 -10.48 -14.09 6.87
CA GLU A 100 -9.04 -13.96 7.06
C GLU A 100 -8.45 -15.22 7.70
N PHE A 101 -7.26 -15.60 7.23
CA PHE A 101 -6.53 -16.78 7.68
C PHE A 101 -5.07 -16.44 7.93
N ILE A 102 -4.47 -17.09 8.91
CA ILE A 102 -3.02 -17.19 9.07
C ILE A 102 -2.56 -18.46 8.35
N TYR A 103 -1.71 -18.29 7.36
CA TYR A 103 -1.10 -19.38 6.60
C TYR A 103 0.34 -19.58 7.06
N ASP A 104 0.69 -20.81 7.39
CA ASP A 104 2.06 -21.21 7.76
C ASP A 104 2.84 -21.57 6.50
N ALA A 105 3.80 -20.73 6.11
CA ALA A 105 4.60 -20.93 4.91
C ALA A 105 5.60 -22.10 4.99
N ASP A 106 5.76 -22.71 6.17
CA ASP A 106 6.66 -23.86 6.36
C ASP A 106 5.94 -25.22 6.24
N THR A 107 4.63 -25.25 6.55
CA THR A 107 3.85 -26.50 6.59
C THR A 107 2.69 -26.55 5.61
N ASP A 108 2.36 -25.44 4.93
CA ASP A 108 1.17 -25.25 4.09
C ASP A 108 -0.16 -25.38 4.87
N ASP A 109 -0.12 -25.35 6.20
CA ASP A 109 -1.31 -25.29 7.04
C ASP A 109 -1.89 -23.87 7.09
N PHE A 110 -3.20 -23.77 7.26
CA PHE A 110 -3.84 -22.47 7.51
C PHE A 110 -4.80 -22.54 8.68
N TYR A 111 -4.98 -21.43 9.34
CA TYR A 111 -5.81 -21.28 10.53
C TYR A 111 -6.74 -20.09 10.37
N PHE A 112 -8.00 -20.27 10.72
CA PHE A 112 -8.99 -19.18 10.73
C PHE A 112 -8.56 -18.09 11.71
N LEU A 113 -8.65 -16.84 11.27
CA LEU A 113 -8.37 -15.67 12.09
C LEU A 113 -9.65 -14.92 12.45
N GLU A 114 -10.33 -14.33 11.48
CA GLU A 114 -11.56 -13.58 11.68
C GLU A 114 -12.39 -13.43 10.39
N VAL A 115 -13.60 -12.88 10.53
CA VAL A 115 -14.43 -12.44 9.40
C VAL A 115 -14.63 -10.94 9.48
N ASN A 116 -14.26 -10.24 8.43
CA ASN A 116 -14.61 -8.84 8.24
C ASN A 116 -15.95 -8.75 7.51
N THR A 117 -16.99 -8.32 8.24
CA THR A 117 -18.38 -8.26 7.74
C THR A 117 -18.66 -6.95 6.98
N ARG A 118 -17.74 -6.55 6.13
CA ARG A 118 -17.77 -5.33 5.33
C ARG A 118 -16.86 -5.45 4.11
N LEU A 119 -17.02 -4.55 3.15
CA LEU A 119 -16.02 -4.38 2.10
C LEU A 119 -14.72 -3.82 2.71
N GLN A 120 -13.61 -4.37 2.29
CA GLN A 120 -12.28 -3.94 2.76
C GLN A 120 -11.61 -2.99 1.76
N VAL A 121 -10.58 -2.27 2.23
CA VAL A 121 -9.81 -1.30 1.43
C VAL A 121 -9.17 -1.95 0.21
N GLU A 122 -8.72 -3.18 0.36
CA GLU A 122 -7.97 -3.98 -0.62
C GLU A 122 -8.84 -4.75 -1.62
N HIS A 123 -10.16 -4.55 -1.62
CA HIS A 123 -11.07 -5.21 -2.58
C HIS A 123 -10.71 -4.98 -4.05
N GLY A 124 -10.09 -3.83 -4.34
CA GLY A 124 -9.77 -3.41 -5.70
C GLY A 124 -8.86 -4.38 -6.46
N VAL A 125 -7.90 -5.06 -5.80
CA VAL A 125 -7.07 -6.06 -6.47
C VAL A 125 -7.87 -7.29 -6.91
N THR A 126 -8.90 -7.66 -6.15
CA THR A 126 -9.81 -8.74 -6.54
C THR A 126 -10.69 -8.32 -7.72
N GLU A 127 -11.20 -7.09 -7.70
CA GLU A 127 -12.00 -6.54 -8.81
C GLU A 127 -11.22 -6.55 -10.12
N GLU A 128 -9.97 -6.07 -10.10
CA GLU A 128 -9.11 -6.03 -11.29
C GLU A 128 -8.80 -7.42 -11.86
N VAL A 129 -8.57 -8.41 -11.00
CA VAL A 129 -8.23 -9.78 -11.43
C VAL A 129 -9.44 -10.54 -11.96
N TYR A 130 -10.61 -10.35 -11.35
CA TYR A 130 -11.81 -11.13 -11.68
C TYR A 130 -12.81 -10.37 -12.57
N GLY A 131 -12.56 -9.11 -12.88
CA GLY A 131 -13.42 -8.29 -13.71
C GLY A 131 -14.81 -8.07 -13.10
N VAL A 132 -14.90 -7.86 -11.80
CA VAL A 132 -16.14 -7.65 -11.05
C VAL A 132 -16.15 -6.30 -10.37
N ASP A 133 -17.33 -5.75 -10.12
CA ASP A 133 -17.56 -4.58 -9.29
C ASP A 133 -18.35 -5.00 -8.04
N LEU A 134 -17.65 -5.09 -6.91
CA LEU A 134 -18.25 -5.52 -5.65
C LEU A 134 -19.19 -4.47 -5.07
N VAL A 135 -18.91 -3.21 -5.31
CA VAL A 135 -19.77 -2.10 -4.87
C VAL A 135 -21.08 -2.12 -5.64
N GLU A 136 -21.03 -2.36 -6.95
CA GLU A 136 -22.24 -2.54 -7.76
C GLU A 136 -23.07 -3.71 -7.24
N TRP A 137 -22.45 -4.87 -6.96
CA TRP A 137 -23.18 -6.02 -6.40
C TRP A 137 -23.81 -5.71 -5.04
N MET A 138 -23.13 -4.96 -4.20
CA MET A 138 -23.67 -4.51 -2.90
C MET A 138 -24.90 -3.61 -3.08
N ILE A 139 -24.86 -2.69 -4.04
CA ILE A 139 -25.99 -1.78 -4.37
C ILE A 139 -27.16 -2.58 -4.93
N GLN A 140 -26.93 -3.48 -5.87
CA GLN A 140 -27.96 -4.35 -6.45
C GLN A 140 -28.65 -5.18 -5.36
N LEU A 141 -27.85 -5.82 -4.48
CA LEU A 141 -28.39 -6.58 -3.35
C LEU A 141 -29.20 -5.71 -2.39
N ALA A 142 -28.73 -4.50 -2.10
CA ALA A 142 -29.44 -3.56 -1.24
C ALA A 142 -30.76 -3.05 -1.87
N ALA A 143 -30.79 -2.91 -3.19
CA ALA A 143 -31.99 -2.59 -3.97
C ALA A 143 -33.02 -3.74 -4.02
N GLY A 144 -32.66 -4.93 -3.50
CA GLY A 144 -33.53 -6.11 -3.50
C GLY A 144 -33.45 -6.94 -4.77
N GLU A 145 -32.43 -6.71 -5.61
CA GLU A 145 -32.19 -7.54 -6.78
C GLU A 145 -31.70 -8.94 -6.38
N GLN A 146 -32.14 -9.96 -7.08
CA GLN A 146 -31.64 -11.32 -6.88
C GLN A 146 -30.34 -11.48 -7.67
N LEU A 147 -29.22 -11.59 -6.94
CA LEU A 147 -27.94 -11.88 -7.55
C LEU A 147 -27.80 -13.39 -7.75
N GLU A 148 -27.80 -13.82 -9.02
CA GLU A 148 -27.63 -15.23 -9.39
C GLU A 148 -26.18 -15.68 -9.16
N LEU A 149 -25.79 -15.93 -7.89
CA LEU A 149 -24.40 -16.25 -7.51
C LEU A 149 -23.84 -17.46 -8.25
N THR A 150 -24.70 -18.43 -8.59
CA THR A 150 -24.30 -19.59 -9.40
C THR A 150 -23.87 -19.19 -10.82
N GLN A 151 -24.58 -18.25 -11.46
CA GLN A 151 -24.20 -17.74 -12.78
C GLN A 151 -22.93 -16.88 -12.67
N LYS A 152 -22.83 -16.05 -11.64
CA LYS A 152 -21.63 -15.26 -11.37
C LYS A 152 -20.41 -16.18 -11.18
N ARG A 153 -20.54 -17.27 -10.42
CA ARG A 153 -19.49 -18.28 -10.24
C ARG A 153 -18.99 -18.85 -11.58
N ALA A 154 -19.90 -19.18 -12.48
CA ALA A 154 -19.55 -19.74 -13.78
C ALA A 154 -18.76 -18.75 -14.67
N GLY A 155 -18.92 -17.46 -14.45
CA GLY A 155 -18.21 -16.40 -15.16
C GLY A 155 -16.88 -15.99 -14.50
N LEU A 156 -16.63 -16.37 -13.24
CA LEU A 156 -15.42 -15.98 -12.54
C LEU A 156 -14.19 -16.71 -13.08
N LYS A 157 -13.24 -15.95 -13.51
CA LYS A 157 -11.93 -16.44 -13.95
C LYS A 157 -10.88 -15.42 -13.55
N ALA A 158 -9.90 -15.86 -12.79
CA ALA A 158 -8.73 -15.03 -12.52
C ALA A 158 -7.96 -14.76 -13.81
N ILE A 159 -7.73 -13.51 -14.13
CA ILE A 159 -6.96 -13.08 -15.30
C ILE A 159 -5.85 -12.17 -14.81
N GLY A 160 -4.60 -12.56 -15.05
CA GLY A 160 -3.44 -11.76 -14.67
C GLY A 160 -3.18 -11.73 -13.16
N HIS A 161 -2.59 -10.63 -12.73
CA HIS A 161 -2.22 -10.38 -11.33
C HIS A 161 -2.37 -8.90 -11.01
N ALA A 162 -2.90 -8.57 -9.84
CA ALA A 162 -3.03 -7.21 -9.38
C ALA A 162 -2.28 -6.99 -8.06
N ILE A 163 -1.65 -5.82 -7.92
CA ILE A 163 -0.96 -5.42 -6.69
C ILE A 163 -1.46 -4.02 -6.32
N GLN A 164 -1.78 -3.84 -5.04
CA GLN A 164 -2.15 -2.57 -4.44
C GLN A 164 -1.10 -2.13 -3.44
N VAL A 165 -0.84 -0.83 -3.37
CA VAL A 165 -0.13 -0.21 -2.26
C VAL A 165 -0.95 0.93 -1.69
N ARG A 166 -0.81 1.16 -0.38
CA ARG A 166 -1.49 2.25 0.33
C ARG A 166 -0.57 3.43 0.49
N LEU A 167 -0.98 4.54 -0.09
CA LEU A 167 -0.27 5.81 0.00
C LEU A 167 -0.82 6.62 1.16
N TYR A 168 0.06 6.92 2.12
CA TYR A 168 -0.27 7.63 3.36
C TYR A 168 0.50 8.94 3.48
N ALA A 169 -0.12 9.95 4.10
CA ALA A 169 0.57 11.12 4.60
C ALA A 169 1.26 10.78 5.93
N GLU A 170 2.39 10.11 5.84
CA GLU A 170 3.21 9.63 6.97
C GLU A 170 4.68 9.86 6.66
N ASP A 171 5.46 10.18 7.68
CA ASP A 171 6.92 10.32 7.57
C ASP A 171 7.63 9.01 7.96
N PRO A 172 8.15 8.25 6.99
CA PRO A 172 8.87 7.00 7.25
C PRO A 172 10.16 7.19 8.06
N HIS A 173 10.69 8.42 8.15
CA HIS A 173 11.92 8.73 8.87
C HIS A 173 11.68 8.99 10.36
N HIS A 174 10.45 9.38 10.70
CA HIS A 174 10.02 9.63 12.06
C HIS A 174 8.96 8.60 12.50
N ASP A 175 9.30 7.31 12.31
CA ASP A 175 8.49 6.18 12.76
C ASP A 175 7.06 6.20 12.20
N PHE A 176 6.92 6.69 10.93
CA PHE A 176 5.65 6.82 10.22
C PHE A 176 4.64 7.71 10.97
N GLN A 177 5.13 8.77 11.56
CA GLN A 177 4.26 9.77 12.16
C GLN A 177 3.35 10.39 11.09
N PRO A 178 2.03 10.50 11.35
CA PRO A 178 1.13 11.18 10.43
C PRO A 178 1.52 12.63 10.18
N CYS A 179 1.49 13.04 8.91
CA CYS A 179 1.88 14.37 8.45
C CYS A 179 0.68 15.12 7.88
N ALA A 180 0.19 16.10 8.64
CA ALA A 180 -0.81 17.05 8.14
C ALA A 180 -0.13 18.14 7.33
N GLY A 181 -0.80 18.71 6.33
CA GLY A 181 -0.26 19.83 5.58
C GLY A 181 -0.90 20.03 4.22
N LEU A 182 -0.51 21.11 3.56
CA LEU A 182 -1.01 21.48 2.25
C LEU A 182 -0.29 20.68 1.16
N LEU A 183 -1.05 19.99 0.30
CA LEU A 183 -0.52 19.37 -0.92
C LEU A 183 -0.41 20.44 -2.02
N ILE A 184 0.77 20.73 -2.48
CA ILE A 184 1.03 21.76 -3.50
C ILE A 184 1.09 21.20 -4.92
N ASP A 185 1.43 19.92 -5.08
CA ASP A 185 1.39 19.21 -6.36
C ASP A 185 0.90 17.78 -6.14
N VAL A 186 -0.04 17.34 -6.97
CA VAL A 186 -0.60 15.99 -6.97
C VAL A 186 -0.74 15.54 -8.42
N ASP A 187 0.11 14.61 -8.84
CA ASP A 187 0.08 14.07 -10.20
C ASP A 187 0.26 12.56 -10.18
N PHE A 188 -0.73 11.88 -10.74
CA PHE A 188 -0.74 10.42 -10.89
C PHE A 188 -0.71 10.06 -12.37
N PRO A 189 0.13 9.09 -12.78
CA PRO A 189 0.20 8.68 -14.17
C PRO A 189 -1.10 7.99 -14.61
N GLN A 190 -1.65 8.43 -15.74
CA GLN A 190 -2.78 7.78 -16.40
C GLN A 190 -2.26 6.72 -17.38
N ARG A 191 -2.54 5.45 -17.10
CA ARG A 191 -2.03 4.33 -17.92
C ARG A 191 -2.97 3.12 -17.83
N ASP A 192 -3.05 2.33 -18.89
CA ASP A 192 -3.82 1.09 -18.91
C ASP A 192 -3.33 0.09 -17.85
N GLY A 193 -4.27 -0.48 -17.11
CA GLY A 193 -3.99 -1.38 -15.99
C GLY A 193 -3.45 -0.67 -14.76
N VAL A 194 -3.66 0.64 -14.64
CA VAL A 194 -3.42 1.44 -13.43
C VAL A 194 -4.73 2.06 -13.00
N ARG A 195 -5.15 1.76 -11.78
CA ARG A 195 -6.30 2.35 -11.10
C ARG A 195 -5.82 3.04 -9.83
N ILE A 196 -6.23 4.28 -9.65
CA ILE A 196 -5.86 5.06 -8.47
C ILE A 196 -7.13 5.59 -7.83
N ASP A 197 -7.46 5.06 -6.65
CA ASP A 197 -8.60 5.51 -5.87
C ASP A 197 -8.08 6.51 -4.84
N HIS A 198 -8.35 7.81 -5.03
CA HIS A 198 -7.84 8.89 -4.19
C HIS A 198 -8.90 9.97 -3.94
N TRP A 199 -8.66 10.79 -2.92
CA TRP A 199 -9.50 11.95 -2.58
C TRP A 199 -8.73 13.28 -2.66
N ILE A 200 -7.44 13.24 -3.02
CA ILE A 200 -6.52 14.37 -2.97
C ILE A 200 -6.38 15.06 -4.33
N GLU A 201 -6.16 16.36 -4.28
CA GLU A 201 -5.76 17.22 -5.41
C GLU A 201 -4.83 18.34 -4.93
N ALA A 202 -4.15 19.01 -5.85
CA ALA A 202 -3.31 20.16 -5.51
C ALA A 202 -4.16 21.27 -4.85
N GLY A 203 -3.67 21.82 -3.72
CA GLY A 203 -4.37 22.81 -2.94
C GLY A 203 -5.21 22.28 -1.77
N ILE A 204 -5.33 20.95 -1.63
CA ILE A 204 -6.00 20.34 -0.46
C ILE A 204 -5.06 20.32 0.73
N GLU A 205 -5.59 20.65 1.90
CA GLU A 205 -4.94 20.47 3.20
C GLU A 205 -5.31 19.09 3.78
N VAL A 206 -4.30 18.25 4.04
CA VAL A 206 -4.47 16.98 4.73
C VAL A 206 -4.68 17.25 6.22
N PRO A 207 -5.84 16.91 6.79
CA PRO A 207 -6.14 17.20 8.20
C PRO A 207 -5.50 16.17 9.14
N PRO A 208 -5.18 16.56 10.40
CA PRO A 208 -4.59 15.64 11.38
C PRO A 208 -5.63 14.77 12.12
N TYR A 209 -6.91 14.86 11.77
CA TYR A 209 -8.03 14.30 12.56
C TYR A 209 -8.54 12.94 12.06
N PHE A 210 -8.14 12.53 10.87
CA PHE A 210 -8.64 11.32 10.20
C PHE A 210 -7.48 10.39 9.84
N ASP A 211 -7.83 9.22 9.32
CA ASP A 211 -6.85 8.29 8.75
C ASP A 211 -5.99 9.01 7.69
N PRO A 212 -4.64 8.90 7.76
CA PRO A 212 -3.74 9.61 6.84
C PRO A 212 -3.70 9.01 5.43
N MET A 213 -4.54 8.05 5.06
CA MET A 213 -4.55 7.45 3.74
C MET A 213 -4.98 8.46 2.68
N LEU A 214 -4.11 8.69 1.70
CA LEU A 214 -4.30 9.61 0.59
C LEU A 214 -4.88 8.92 -0.64
N ALA A 215 -4.36 7.73 -0.94
CA ALA A 215 -4.72 6.97 -2.13
C ALA A 215 -4.44 5.48 -1.98
N LYS A 216 -5.13 4.69 -2.80
CA LYS A 216 -4.76 3.33 -3.16
C LYS A 216 -4.23 3.34 -4.58
N VAL A 217 -3.02 2.87 -4.79
CA VAL A 217 -2.44 2.68 -6.13
C VAL A 217 -2.56 1.20 -6.45
N ILE A 218 -3.38 0.87 -7.42
CA ILE A 218 -3.69 -0.50 -7.85
C ILE A 218 -3.19 -0.68 -9.27
N VAL A 219 -2.42 -1.72 -9.50
CA VAL A 219 -1.96 -2.07 -10.85
C VAL A 219 -2.39 -3.49 -11.19
N HIS A 220 -2.69 -3.71 -12.46
CA HIS A 220 -3.03 -5.01 -13.01
C HIS A 220 -2.24 -5.28 -14.27
N ASP A 221 -1.70 -6.49 -14.41
CA ASP A 221 -1.05 -6.95 -15.65
C ASP A 221 -1.23 -8.47 -15.83
N LYS A 222 -0.73 -8.99 -16.95
CA LYS A 222 -0.86 -10.41 -17.34
C LYS A 222 -0.27 -11.41 -16.35
N ASP A 223 0.74 -11.00 -15.57
CA ASP A 223 1.42 -11.80 -14.55
C ASP A 223 1.99 -10.91 -13.44
N ARG A 224 2.46 -11.54 -12.36
CA ARG A 224 2.94 -10.85 -11.17
C ARG A 224 4.16 -9.95 -11.45
N ASP A 225 5.12 -10.45 -12.22
CA ASP A 225 6.36 -9.72 -12.50
C ASP A 225 6.06 -8.45 -13.31
N SER A 226 5.17 -8.58 -14.30
CA SER A 226 4.70 -7.44 -15.11
C SER A 226 3.91 -6.46 -14.26
N ALA A 227 3.06 -6.92 -13.33
CA ALA A 227 2.31 -6.07 -12.41
C ALA A 227 3.26 -5.33 -11.45
N LEU A 228 4.26 -6.02 -10.89
CA LEU A 228 5.24 -5.40 -10.00
C LEU A 228 6.08 -4.33 -10.73
N GLU A 229 6.49 -4.60 -11.95
CA GLU A 229 7.22 -3.62 -12.75
C GLU A 229 6.33 -2.41 -13.12
N LYS A 230 5.06 -2.65 -13.44
CA LYS A 230 4.09 -1.58 -13.67
C LYS A 230 3.88 -0.73 -12.41
N LEU A 231 3.85 -1.36 -11.22
CA LEU A 231 3.75 -0.65 -9.95
C LEU A 231 4.96 0.26 -9.71
N ARG A 232 6.19 -0.25 -9.93
CA ARG A 232 7.42 0.54 -9.83
C ARG A 232 7.37 1.78 -10.73
N GLN A 233 7.03 1.59 -12.00
CA GLN A 233 6.90 2.69 -12.96
C GLN A 233 5.80 3.68 -12.56
N THR A 234 4.69 3.19 -12.03
CA THR A 234 3.59 4.05 -11.55
C THR A 234 4.05 4.91 -10.36
N LEU A 235 4.70 4.30 -9.37
CA LEU A 235 5.21 5.02 -8.20
C LEU A 235 6.32 6.02 -8.57
N ASP A 236 7.22 5.65 -9.50
CA ASP A 236 8.29 6.54 -9.96
C ASP A 236 7.76 7.79 -10.68
N ASN A 237 6.65 7.64 -11.40
CA ASN A 237 6.00 8.74 -12.12
C ASN A 237 4.93 9.47 -11.29
N THR A 238 4.64 9.02 -10.07
CA THR A 238 3.75 9.73 -9.15
C THR A 238 4.49 10.89 -8.50
N ARG A 239 3.87 12.08 -8.47
CA ARG A 239 4.39 13.26 -7.78
C ARG A 239 3.40 13.74 -6.73
N LEU A 240 3.89 13.84 -5.50
CA LEU A 240 3.16 14.40 -4.36
C LEU A 240 4.12 15.33 -3.61
N TYR A 241 3.80 16.61 -3.55
CA TYR A 241 4.61 17.59 -2.86
C TYR A 241 3.77 18.45 -1.91
N GLY A 242 4.42 18.94 -0.85
CA GLY A 242 3.84 19.84 0.13
C GLY A 242 3.70 19.23 1.52
N SER A 243 3.45 17.93 1.63
CA SER A 243 3.47 17.17 2.88
C SER A 243 4.29 15.90 2.72
N GLU A 244 4.88 15.42 3.81
CA GLU A 244 5.58 14.13 3.80
C GLU A 244 4.61 12.97 3.55
N THR A 245 5.06 12.00 2.76
CA THR A 245 4.30 10.80 2.44
C THR A 245 5.20 9.56 2.48
N ASN A 246 4.59 8.39 2.53
CA ASN A 246 5.32 7.14 2.43
C ASN A 246 5.69 6.74 0.99
N LEU A 247 5.58 7.64 0.00
CA LEU A 247 5.82 7.33 -1.42
C LEU A 247 7.22 6.76 -1.67
N ASP A 248 8.28 7.38 -1.11
CA ASP A 248 9.65 6.90 -1.30
C ASP A 248 9.91 5.57 -0.59
N TYR A 249 9.26 5.34 0.54
CA TYR A 249 9.25 4.04 1.21
C TYR A 249 8.63 2.97 0.32
N LEU A 250 7.50 3.23 -0.32
CA LEU A 250 6.85 2.32 -1.27
C LEU A 250 7.72 2.06 -2.50
N ARG A 251 8.41 3.07 -3.02
CA ARG A 251 9.38 2.92 -4.10
C ARG A 251 10.53 1.98 -3.72
N ALA A 252 11.07 2.12 -2.53
CA ALA A 252 12.11 1.23 -2.02
C ALA A 252 11.59 -0.19 -1.80
N LEU A 253 10.42 -0.32 -1.16
CA LEU A 253 9.79 -1.59 -0.85
C LEU A 253 9.52 -2.44 -2.10
N THR A 254 9.01 -1.83 -3.18
CA THR A 254 8.74 -2.53 -4.43
C THR A 254 10.00 -3.04 -5.15
N ARG A 255 11.19 -2.56 -4.76
CA ARG A 255 12.49 -2.99 -5.29
C ARG A 255 13.20 -4.02 -4.42
N ASP A 256 12.68 -4.26 -3.23
CA ASP A 256 13.24 -5.27 -2.33
C ASP A 256 13.03 -6.69 -2.87
N SER A 257 14.06 -7.53 -2.73
CA SER A 257 14.05 -8.89 -3.25
C SER A 257 13.03 -9.79 -2.56
N VAL A 258 12.76 -9.59 -1.27
CA VAL A 258 11.79 -10.40 -0.51
C VAL A 258 10.39 -10.20 -1.07
N LEU A 259 10.01 -8.95 -1.39
CA LEU A 259 8.75 -8.67 -2.06
C LEU A 259 8.75 -9.19 -3.50
N ALA A 260 9.83 -8.94 -4.26
CA ALA A 260 9.94 -9.40 -5.64
C ALA A 260 9.79 -10.92 -5.75
N ASP A 261 10.44 -11.67 -4.87
CA ASP A 261 10.41 -13.13 -4.84
C ASP A 261 9.17 -13.71 -4.15
N ALA A 262 8.20 -12.87 -3.74
CA ALA A 262 7.00 -13.28 -3.00
C ALA A 262 7.30 -14.10 -1.72
N LEU A 263 8.32 -13.71 -0.97
CA LEU A 263 8.74 -14.34 0.29
C LEU A 263 8.25 -13.58 1.54
N VAL A 264 7.32 -12.68 1.34
CA VAL A 264 6.76 -11.80 2.37
C VAL A 264 6.06 -12.61 3.45
N THR A 265 6.30 -12.24 4.71
CA THR A 265 5.59 -12.72 5.90
C THR A 265 5.04 -11.52 6.67
N THR A 266 4.15 -11.75 7.65
CA THR A 266 3.56 -10.67 8.46
C THR A 266 4.58 -9.87 9.27
N ARG A 267 5.82 -10.36 9.39
CA ARG A 267 6.91 -9.69 10.10
C ARG A 267 7.95 -9.04 9.19
N TYR A 268 7.81 -9.20 7.88
CA TYR A 268 8.79 -8.73 6.90
C TYR A 268 9.15 -7.24 7.07
N LEU A 269 8.15 -6.37 7.24
CA LEU A 269 8.40 -4.94 7.36
C LEU A 269 9.02 -4.50 8.70
N ASN A 270 9.09 -5.40 9.70
CA ASN A 270 9.81 -5.11 10.95
C ASN A 270 11.34 -5.09 10.74
N ASP A 271 11.80 -5.86 9.76
CA ASP A 271 13.21 -6.04 9.44
C ASP A 271 13.61 -5.29 8.15
N PHE A 272 12.66 -4.64 7.47
CA PHE A 272 12.92 -3.88 6.25
C PHE A 272 13.58 -2.54 6.58
N GLU A 273 14.84 -2.40 6.18
CA GLU A 273 15.60 -1.16 6.35
C GLU A 273 15.31 -0.19 5.19
N PHE A 274 14.68 0.93 5.50
CA PHE A 274 14.47 2.01 4.55
C PHE A 274 15.53 3.10 4.74
N LEU A 275 16.40 3.22 3.74
CA LEU A 275 17.39 4.30 3.68
C LEU A 275 16.91 5.37 2.71
N PRO A 276 16.53 6.54 3.20
CA PRO A 276 16.05 7.62 2.34
C PRO A 276 17.16 8.19 1.48
N THR A 277 16.83 8.54 0.24
CA THR A 277 17.69 9.38 -0.61
C THR A 277 17.41 10.84 -0.27
N ARG A 278 18.05 11.36 0.78
CA ARG A 278 17.88 12.75 1.24
C ARG A 278 19.20 13.36 1.67
N ILE A 279 19.20 14.68 1.76
CA ILE A 279 20.29 15.45 2.33
C ILE A 279 19.76 16.11 3.60
N ASP A 280 20.34 15.74 4.75
CA ASP A 280 20.01 16.35 6.04
C ASP A 280 20.89 17.56 6.29
N VAL A 281 20.28 18.73 6.51
CA VAL A 281 21.01 19.96 6.85
C VAL A 281 21.20 20.01 8.35
N VAL A 282 22.38 19.59 8.83
CA VAL A 282 22.74 19.57 10.25
C VAL A 282 22.97 20.99 10.80
N GLN A 283 23.56 21.85 9.98
CA GLN A 283 23.79 23.25 10.31
C GLN A 283 23.64 24.12 9.06
N GLY A 284 22.81 25.15 9.12
CA GLY A 284 22.60 26.08 8.02
C GLY A 284 23.85 26.90 7.69
N GLY A 285 24.06 27.22 6.40
CA GLY A 285 25.03 28.16 5.91
C GLY A 285 24.48 29.59 5.80
N THR A 286 25.14 30.44 5.03
CA THR A 286 24.68 31.81 4.78
C THR A 286 23.42 31.79 3.90
N GLN A 287 23.49 31.09 2.78
CA GLN A 287 22.39 30.86 1.85
C GLN A 287 22.73 29.69 0.96
N THR A 288 21.78 28.78 0.80
CA THR A 288 21.88 27.68 -0.14
C THR A 288 20.54 27.53 -0.86
N THR A 289 20.59 27.45 -2.18
CA THR A 289 19.41 27.32 -3.01
C THR A 289 19.56 26.12 -3.94
N ILE A 290 18.44 25.48 -4.28
CA ILE A 290 18.40 24.49 -5.34
C ILE A 290 18.21 25.25 -6.65
N GLN A 291 19.10 25.03 -7.62
CA GLN A 291 19.02 25.61 -8.94
C GLN A 291 19.07 24.52 -10.00
N ASP A 292 18.47 24.79 -11.14
CA ASP A 292 18.55 23.98 -12.34
C ASP A 292 18.78 24.87 -13.58
N TYR A 293 19.10 24.27 -14.72
CA TYR A 293 19.24 24.96 -15.99
C TYR A 293 18.19 24.42 -16.98
N PRO A 294 17.48 25.29 -17.74
CA PRO A 294 17.61 26.76 -17.87
C PRO A 294 16.78 27.58 -16.86
N ALA A 295 16.37 26.99 -15.72
CA ALA A 295 15.56 27.65 -14.71
C ALA A 295 14.10 27.90 -15.12
N ARG A 296 13.43 28.87 -14.49
CA ARG A 296 11.98 29.12 -14.68
C ARG A 296 11.70 29.90 -15.96
N MET A 297 11.48 29.19 -17.05
CA MET A 297 11.15 29.80 -18.34
C MET A 297 9.63 30.04 -18.45
N GLY A 298 9.25 31.08 -19.19
CA GLY A 298 7.85 31.29 -19.59
C GLY A 298 6.96 32.03 -18.59
N HIS A 299 7.50 32.65 -17.54
CA HIS A 299 6.73 33.33 -16.49
C HIS A 299 6.97 34.85 -16.41
N TRP A 300 7.62 35.45 -17.43
CA TRP A 300 7.89 36.90 -17.46
C TRP A 300 6.62 37.74 -17.51
N ASP A 301 5.58 37.25 -18.17
CA ASP A 301 4.28 37.89 -18.31
C ASP A 301 3.55 38.08 -16.99
N VAL A 302 3.82 37.22 -16.00
CA VAL A 302 3.30 37.32 -14.63
C VAL A 302 4.30 37.91 -13.63
N GLY A 303 5.41 38.47 -14.12
CA GLY A 303 6.41 39.16 -13.29
C GLY A 303 7.38 38.26 -12.55
N VAL A 304 7.47 36.97 -12.87
CA VAL A 304 8.43 36.05 -12.28
C VAL A 304 9.69 35.96 -13.15
N PRO A 305 10.87 36.37 -12.64
CA PRO A 305 12.13 36.28 -13.37
C PRO A 305 12.57 34.83 -13.55
N THR A 306 13.38 34.55 -14.56
CA THR A 306 13.91 33.22 -14.84
C THR A 306 14.70 32.64 -13.67
N SER A 307 15.43 33.45 -12.91
CA SER A 307 16.36 32.96 -11.88
C SER A 307 17.40 31.98 -12.47
N GLY A 308 17.64 30.87 -11.81
CA GLY A 308 18.64 29.88 -12.24
C GLY A 308 19.99 30.08 -11.60
N PRO A 309 20.98 29.25 -11.93
CA PRO A 309 22.30 29.34 -11.34
C PRO A 309 22.97 30.64 -11.69
N PHE A 310 23.64 31.25 -10.71
CA PHE A 310 24.35 32.53 -10.88
C PHE A 310 25.40 32.47 -11.99
N ASP A 311 26.16 31.37 -12.07
CA ASP A 311 27.06 31.07 -13.18
C ASP A 311 26.58 29.79 -13.88
N SER A 312 25.74 29.96 -14.90
CA SER A 312 25.17 28.86 -15.64
C SER A 312 26.19 28.01 -16.43
N TYR A 313 27.32 28.61 -16.81
CA TYR A 313 28.40 27.88 -17.48
C TYR A 313 29.09 26.92 -16.53
N SER A 314 29.54 27.40 -15.38
CA SER A 314 30.20 26.58 -14.36
C SER A 314 29.25 25.50 -13.81
N PHE A 315 27.98 25.84 -13.61
CA PHE A 315 26.97 24.88 -13.16
C PHE A 315 26.79 23.70 -14.12
N ARG A 316 26.60 23.99 -15.40
CA ARG A 316 26.46 22.96 -16.44
C ARG A 316 27.75 22.15 -16.61
N LEU A 317 28.92 22.80 -16.52
CA LEU A 317 30.21 22.11 -16.57
C LEU A 317 30.39 21.16 -15.39
N ALA A 318 30.00 21.56 -14.18
CA ALA A 318 30.04 20.70 -13.00
C ALA A 318 29.17 19.44 -13.18
N ASN A 319 27.95 19.60 -13.67
CA ASN A 319 27.07 18.46 -13.98
C ASN A 319 27.70 17.52 -15.00
N ARG A 320 28.29 18.06 -16.08
CA ARG A 320 28.97 17.24 -17.11
C ARG A 320 30.19 16.48 -16.58
N LEU A 321 30.96 17.09 -15.70
CA LEU A 321 32.12 16.45 -15.07
C LEU A 321 31.71 15.26 -14.19
N LEU A 322 30.52 15.33 -13.60
CA LEU A 322 29.92 14.24 -12.81
C LEU A 322 29.12 13.25 -13.66
N GLN A 323 29.09 13.42 -14.98
CA GLN A 323 28.30 12.63 -15.92
C GLN A 323 26.78 12.72 -15.70
N ASN A 324 26.32 13.79 -15.08
CA ASN A 324 24.92 14.15 -14.97
C ASN A 324 24.45 14.84 -16.26
N ASP A 325 23.11 14.88 -16.45
CA ASP A 325 22.52 15.80 -17.41
C ASP A 325 22.91 17.23 -17.05
N GLU A 326 23.24 18.05 -18.06
CA GLU A 326 23.67 19.45 -17.81
C GLU A 326 22.58 20.32 -17.17
N CYS A 327 21.32 19.89 -17.26
CA CYS A 327 20.15 20.54 -16.67
C CYS A 327 19.80 19.99 -15.26
N ALA A 328 20.51 18.95 -14.77
CA ALA A 328 20.23 18.35 -13.46
C ALA A 328 20.35 19.40 -12.36
N ALA A 329 19.42 19.32 -11.39
CA ALA A 329 19.39 20.20 -10.23
C ALA A 329 20.67 20.09 -9.39
N GLY A 330 21.12 21.22 -8.85
CA GLY A 330 22.31 21.30 -7.98
C GLY A 330 22.12 22.31 -6.86
N LEU A 331 22.99 22.22 -5.86
CA LEU A 331 23.03 23.18 -4.76
C LEU A 331 23.95 24.34 -5.12
N GLU A 332 23.40 25.56 -5.12
CA GLU A 332 24.17 26.79 -5.22
C GLU A 332 24.38 27.38 -3.83
N ILE A 333 25.64 27.54 -3.45
CA ILE A 333 26.06 27.97 -2.11
C ILE A 333 26.67 29.36 -2.16
N THR A 334 26.15 30.29 -1.34
CA THR A 334 26.64 31.66 -1.22
C THR A 334 27.46 31.80 0.04
N VAL A 335 28.74 32.17 -0.11
CA VAL A 335 29.73 32.49 0.97
C VAL A 335 30.06 31.28 1.84
N LEU A 336 29.15 30.86 2.72
CA LEU A 336 29.34 29.73 3.65
C LEU A 336 28.25 28.67 3.39
N GLY A 337 28.68 27.45 3.09
CA GLY A 337 27.80 26.34 2.89
C GLY A 337 27.21 25.76 4.18
N PRO A 338 26.15 24.95 4.07
CA PRO A 338 25.64 24.19 5.18
C PRO A 338 26.59 23.03 5.55
N THR A 339 26.44 22.51 6.77
CA THR A 339 26.91 21.16 7.12
C THR A 339 25.79 20.17 6.75
N LEU A 340 26.10 19.20 5.91
CA LEU A 340 25.17 18.20 5.41
C LEU A 340 25.46 16.86 6.07
#